data_ddd14973896693ac7bf1598fc08c78bd
#
_entry.id   ddd14973896693ac7bf1598fc08c78bd
#
_cell.length_a   1.000
_cell.length_b   1.000
_cell.length_c   1.000
_cell.angle_alpha   90.00
_cell.angle_beta   90.00
_cell.angle_gamma   90.00
#
_symmetry.space_group_name_H-M   'P 1'
#
loop_
_entity.id
_entity.type
_entity.pdbx_description
1 polymer ?
#
loop_
_entity_poly.entity_id
_entity_poly.type
_entity_poly.pdbx_seq_one_letter_code
_entity_poly.pdbx_strand_id
1 'polypeptide(L)'
;MTTTAATGAENPGVHPRFAEALRELGIEDLVPQVRRFPEATRTAAEAAAALGCELSQICKSLIFAAWGSPLLEHSRELGGGVPVLVLMDGASRVDLELVRKELGAEKVTRARADVVRETTGYAIGGVPPFGHRTKTRVLADRSLLGHDVVWAAAGTPYTVFPMAPRDLVGHAGGTLVDVRELTA
;
A
#
# COMPACT_ATOMS: atom_id res chain seq x y z
N MET A 1 25.46 -31.71 24.99
CA MET A 1 24.73 -30.44 25.20
C MET A 1 24.27 -29.93 23.83
N THR A 2 23.06 -30.25 23.49
CA THR A 2 22.44 -29.91 22.21
C THR A 2 21.74 -28.56 22.35
N THR A 3 22.31 -27.53 21.76
CA THR A 3 21.67 -26.22 21.68
C THR A 3 20.61 -26.31 20.58
N THR A 4 19.38 -26.43 20.99
CA THR A 4 18.23 -26.33 20.08
C THR A 4 18.12 -24.87 19.63
N ALA A 5 18.48 -24.60 18.39
CA ALA A 5 18.16 -23.33 17.74
C ALA A 5 16.64 -23.19 17.71
N ALA A 6 16.14 -22.17 18.37
CA ALA A 6 14.74 -21.80 18.26
C ALA A 6 14.47 -21.42 16.80
N THR A 7 13.84 -22.33 16.10
CA THR A 7 13.24 -22.05 14.78
C THR A 7 12.19 -20.99 15.01
N GLY A 8 12.43 -19.78 14.51
CA GLY A 8 11.43 -18.72 14.53
C GLY A 8 10.15 -19.25 13.92
N ALA A 9 9.09 -19.28 14.71
CA ALA A 9 7.77 -19.67 14.24
C ALA A 9 7.41 -18.72 13.11
N GLU A 10 7.47 -19.20 11.86
CA GLU A 10 6.88 -18.50 10.72
C GLU A 10 5.39 -18.30 11.04
N ASN A 11 4.99 -17.06 11.17
CA ASN A 11 3.58 -16.75 11.38
C ASN A 11 2.84 -17.09 10.08
N PRO A 12 1.98 -18.14 10.04
CA PRO A 12 1.49 -18.73 8.79
C PRO A 12 0.46 -17.87 8.05
N GLY A 13 0.58 -16.56 8.07
CA GLY A 13 -0.32 -15.64 7.44
C GLY A 13 0.34 -14.39 6.87
N VAL A 14 1.61 -14.17 7.15
CA VAL A 14 2.31 -12.97 6.67
C VAL A 14 3.08 -13.29 5.38
N HIS A 15 2.88 -12.51 4.33
CA HIS A 15 3.63 -12.67 3.09
C HIS A 15 5.14 -12.53 3.34
N PRO A 16 6.00 -13.42 2.83
CA PRO A 16 7.43 -13.42 3.14
C PRO A 16 8.15 -12.09 2.84
N ARG A 17 7.83 -11.46 1.73
CA ARG A 17 8.36 -10.14 1.37
C ARG A 17 7.94 -9.06 2.36
N PHE A 18 6.70 -9.10 2.82
CA PHE A 18 6.19 -8.15 3.81
C PHE A 18 6.85 -8.36 5.18
N ALA A 19 7.01 -9.60 5.60
CA ALA A 19 7.73 -9.93 6.83
C ALA A 19 9.18 -9.42 6.80
N GLU A 20 9.86 -9.55 5.66
CA GLU A 20 11.21 -9.00 5.48
C GLU A 20 11.22 -7.48 5.54
N ALA A 21 10.26 -6.81 4.90
CA ALA A 21 10.14 -5.37 4.97
C ALA A 21 9.94 -4.87 6.40
N LEU A 22 9.16 -5.57 7.21
CA LEU A 22 8.99 -5.23 8.63
C LEU A 22 10.30 -5.34 9.42
N ARG A 23 11.13 -6.35 9.11
CA ARG A 23 12.47 -6.48 9.71
C ARG A 23 13.40 -5.35 9.29
N GLU A 24 13.44 -5.02 8.03
CA GLU A 24 14.26 -3.93 7.50
C GLU A 24 13.87 -2.57 8.10
N LEU A 25 12.60 -2.36 8.36
CA LEU A 25 12.07 -1.16 9.00
C LEU A 25 12.18 -1.16 10.52
N GLY A 26 12.56 -2.29 11.15
CA GLY A 26 12.64 -2.42 12.59
C GLY A 26 11.29 -2.43 13.30
N ILE A 27 10.24 -2.88 12.63
CA ILE A 27 8.85 -2.93 13.16
C ILE A 27 8.28 -4.36 13.15
N GLU A 28 9.10 -5.35 13.44
CA GLU A 28 8.68 -6.77 13.49
C GLU A 28 7.58 -7.06 14.50
N ASP A 29 7.49 -6.26 15.54
CA ASP A 29 6.43 -6.33 16.56
C ASP A 29 5.04 -6.00 16.00
N LEU A 30 4.93 -5.57 14.74
CA LEU A 30 3.67 -5.48 14.02
C LEU A 30 3.10 -6.86 13.64
N VAL A 31 3.95 -7.88 13.48
CA VAL A 31 3.53 -9.23 13.02
C VAL A 31 2.40 -9.82 13.86
N PRO A 32 2.41 -9.77 15.20
CA PRO A 32 1.30 -10.27 16.01
C PRO A 32 -0.01 -9.51 15.83
N GLN A 33 0.01 -8.31 15.25
CA GLN A 33 -1.16 -7.48 15.01
C GLN A 33 -1.80 -7.73 13.62
N VAL A 34 -1.14 -8.50 12.77
CA VAL A 34 -1.68 -8.89 11.45
C VAL A 34 -2.90 -9.79 11.67
N ARG A 35 -4.01 -9.41 11.06
CA ARG A 35 -5.24 -10.21 11.05
C ARG A 35 -5.40 -10.97 9.76
N ARG A 36 -5.80 -12.23 9.87
CA ARG A 36 -6.12 -13.08 8.74
C ARG A 36 -7.63 -13.29 8.66
N PHE A 37 -8.17 -13.13 7.45
CA PHE A 37 -9.56 -13.44 7.14
C PHE A 37 -9.68 -14.88 6.60
N PRO A 38 -10.80 -15.59 6.89
CA PRO A 38 -11.05 -16.92 6.34
C PRO A 38 -11.29 -16.90 4.82
N GLU A 39 -11.77 -15.77 4.31
CA GLU A 39 -12.00 -15.55 2.89
C GLU A 39 -11.23 -14.32 2.40
N ALA A 40 -10.89 -14.31 1.11
CA ALA A 40 -10.20 -13.18 0.51
C ALA A 40 -11.08 -11.92 0.51
N THR A 41 -10.52 -10.80 0.96
CA THR A 41 -11.14 -9.49 0.78
C THR A 41 -10.55 -8.83 -0.46
N ARG A 42 -11.39 -8.61 -1.46
CA ARG A 42 -10.98 -8.04 -2.75
C ARG A 42 -11.25 -6.54 -2.85
N THR A 43 -12.10 -6.03 -1.96
CA THR A 43 -12.48 -4.63 -1.91
C THR A 43 -12.26 -4.05 -0.51
N ALA A 44 -12.12 -2.73 -0.44
CA ALA A 44 -12.04 -2.02 0.83
C ALA A 44 -13.31 -2.23 1.67
N ALA A 45 -14.47 -2.29 1.02
CA ALA A 45 -15.76 -2.53 1.70
C ALA A 45 -15.82 -3.91 2.37
N GLU A 46 -15.34 -4.96 1.70
CA GLU A 46 -15.26 -6.30 2.26
C GLU A 46 -14.30 -6.36 3.46
N ALA A 47 -13.15 -5.71 3.35
CA ALA A 47 -12.19 -5.63 4.45
C ALA A 47 -12.77 -4.87 5.66
N ALA A 48 -13.41 -3.74 5.44
CA ALA A 48 -14.05 -2.95 6.49
C ALA A 48 -15.15 -3.73 7.20
N ALA A 49 -15.98 -4.44 6.45
CA ALA A 49 -17.03 -5.29 7.00
C ALA A 49 -16.46 -6.44 7.85
N ALA A 50 -15.40 -7.09 7.39
CA ALA A 50 -14.73 -8.17 8.11
C ALA A 50 -14.05 -7.68 9.40
N LEU A 51 -13.54 -6.46 9.42
CA LEU A 51 -12.90 -5.84 10.59
C LEU A 51 -13.91 -5.19 11.55
N GLY A 52 -15.09 -4.87 11.07
CA GLY A 52 -16.07 -4.09 11.84
C GLY A 52 -15.65 -2.63 12.01
N CYS A 53 -14.94 -2.06 11.05
CA CYS A 53 -14.48 -0.68 11.05
C CYS A 53 -15.15 0.15 9.95
N GLU A 54 -14.93 1.46 9.97
CA GLU A 54 -15.42 2.35 8.93
C GLU A 54 -14.65 2.13 7.62
N LEU A 55 -15.32 2.31 6.48
CA LEU A 55 -14.73 2.17 5.16
C LEU A 55 -13.52 3.11 4.97
N SER A 56 -13.62 4.33 5.50
CA SER A 56 -12.54 5.33 5.46
C SER A 56 -11.30 4.96 6.31
N GLN A 57 -11.40 3.97 7.19
CA GLN A 57 -10.27 3.43 7.94
C GLN A 57 -9.43 2.41 7.16
N ILE A 58 -9.84 2.05 5.96
CA ILE A 58 -9.05 1.20 5.07
C ILE A 58 -8.11 2.08 4.27
N CYS A 59 -6.82 1.75 4.26
CA CYS A 59 -5.83 2.38 3.40
C CYS A 59 -5.64 1.52 2.15
N LYS A 60 -6.04 2.05 1.00
CA LYS A 60 -5.81 1.41 -0.30
C LYS A 60 -4.43 1.78 -0.82
N SER A 61 -3.69 0.80 -1.33
CA SER A 61 -2.43 0.98 -2.05
C SER A 61 -2.68 0.78 -3.54
N LEU A 62 -2.63 1.86 -4.30
CA LEU A 62 -3.00 1.89 -5.72
C LEU A 62 -1.79 2.27 -6.57
N ILE A 63 -1.49 1.47 -7.59
CA ILE A 63 -0.41 1.75 -8.54
C ILE A 63 -0.99 2.39 -9.79
N PHE A 64 -0.42 3.54 -10.15
CA PHE A 64 -0.71 4.26 -11.39
C PHE A 64 0.55 4.30 -12.26
N ALA A 65 0.37 4.53 -13.55
CA ALA A 65 1.44 4.75 -14.50
C ALA A 65 1.44 6.21 -14.93
N ALA A 66 2.60 6.86 -14.88
CA ALA A 66 2.79 8.27 -15.24
C ALA A 66 3.80 8.41 -16.38
N TRP A 67 3.53 9.33 -17.29
CA TRP A 67 4.41 9.68 -18.41
C TRP A 67 4.74 11.17 -18.39
N GLY A 68 5.95 11.50 -18.84
CA GLY A 68 6.37 12.88 -19.04
C GLY A 68 6.49 13.69 -17.77
N SER A 69 6.82 13.06 -16.64
CA SER A 69 7.02 13.75 -15.36
C SER A 69 8.51 14.05 -15.13
N PRO A 70 8.91 15.33 -15.00
CA PRO A 70 10.27 15.69 -14.64
C PRO A 70 10.70 15.15 -13.25
N LEU A 71 9.73 14.94 -12.36
CA LEU A 71 9.97 14.39 -11.01
C LEU A 71 10.32 12.90 -11.02
N LEU A 72 10.10 12.22 -12.14
CA LEU A 72 10.27 10.78 -12.30
C LEU A 72 11.36 10.41 -13.32
N GLU A 73 12.17 11.36 -13.77
CA GLU A 73 13.20 11.14 -14.81
C GLU A 73 14.20 10.04 -14.48
N HIS A 74 14.46 9.79 -13.20
CA HIS A 74 15.39 8.76 -12.75
C HIS A 74 14.68 7.48 -12.31
N SER A 75 13.38 7.39 -12.47
CA SER A 75 12.60 6.22 -12.11
C SER A 75 12.55 5.23 -13.26
N ARG A 76 12.52 3.93 -12.90
CA ARG A 76 12.46 2.86 -13.90
C ARG A 76 11.11 2.84 -14.59
N GLU A 77 11.13 2.96 -15.90
CA GLU A 77 9.97 2.77 -16.75
C GLU A 77 9.72 1.27 -16.95
N LEU A 78 8.50 0.84 -16.70
CA LEU A 78 8.08 -0.55 -16.88
C LEU A 78 6.99 -0.61 -17.95
N GLY A 79 7.39 -0.78 -19.22
CA GLY A 79 6.51 -1.18 -20.33
C GLY A 79 5.21 -0.39 -20.56
N GLY A 80 5.06 0.79 -19.97
CA GLY A 80 3.82 1.57 -20.02
C GLY A 80 3.78 2.72 -19.03
N GLY A 81 4.90 3.44 -18.90
CA GLY A 81 5.04 4.57 -17.98
C GLY A 81 5.77 4.23 -16.69
N VAL A 82 5.98 5.23 -15.86
CA VAL A 82 6.64 5.09 -14.56
C VAL A 82 5.61 4.77 -13.48
N PRO A 83 5.77 3.67 -12.74
CA PRO A 83 4.84 3.35 -11.66
C PRO A 83 4.94 4.33 -10.49
N VAL A 84 3.77 4.73 -9.98
CA VAL A 84 3.62 5.60 -8.80
C VAL A 84 2.61 4.98 -7.85
N LEU A 85 2.92 4.99 -6.56
CA LEU A 85 2.00 4.52 -5.52
C LEU A 85 1.18 5.70 -4.98
N VAL A 86 -0.13 5.50 -4.93
CA VAL A 86 -1.05 6.41 -4.24
C VAL A 86 -1.71 5.68 -3.08
N LEU A 87 -1.60 6.24 -1.88
CA LEU A 87 -2.28 5.75 -0.69
C LEU A 87 -3.54 6.61 -0.47
N MET A 88 -4.69 5.95 -0.43
CA MET A 88 -6.00 6.59 -0.37
C MET A 88 -6.90 5.88 0.63
N ASP A 89 -7.76 6.62 1.35
CA ASP A 89 -8.76 6.00 2.19
C ASP A 89 -9.79 5.20 1.38
N GLY A 90 -10.37 4.19 2.01
CA GLY A 90 -11.26 3.24 1.35
C GLY A 90 -12.59 3.82 0.85
N ALA A 91 -13.03 4.94 1.42
CA ALA A 91 -14.29 5.60 1.05
C ALA A 91 -14.13 6.56 -0.13
N SER A 92 -12.91 6.90 -0.50
CA SER A 92 -12.60 7.92 -1.50
C SER A 92 -12.01 7.31 -2.77
N ARG A 93 -12.12 8.05 -3.87
CA ARG A 93 -11.50 7.72 -5.15
C ARG A 93 -10.36 8.68 -5.46
N VAL A 94 -9.36 8.19 -6.17
CA VAL A 94 -8.24 9.00 -6.66
C VAL A 94 -8.70 9.80 -7.87
N ASP A 95 -8.47 11.11 -7.85
CA ASP A 95 -8.61 11.99 -9.01
C ASP A 95 -7.30 11.96 -9.80
N LEU A 96 -7.33 11.34 -10.98
CA LEU A 96 -6.14 11.19 -11.84
C LEU A 96 -5.58 12.53 -12.31
N GLU A 97 -6.43 13.52 -12.50
CA GLU A 97 -5.98 14.84 -12.91
C GLU A 97 -5.21 15.56 -11.79
N LEU A 98 -5.64 15.39 -10.53
CA LEU A 98 -4.91 15.91 -9.40
C LEU A 98 -3.56 15.20 -9.22
N VAL A 99 -3.52 13.89 -9.40
CA VAL A 99 -2.25 13.12 -9.39
C VAL A 99 -1.32 13.60 -10.50
N ARG A 100 -1.85 13.79 -11.70
CA ARG A 100 -1.09 14.31 -12.85
C ARG A 100 -0.44 15.65 -12.51
N LYS A 101 -1.19 16.56 -11.91
CA LYS A 101 -0.69 17.89 -11.50
C LYS A 101 0.39 17.79 -10.43
N GLU A 102 0.19 16.96 -9.41
CA GLU A 102 1.18 16.73 -8.34
C GLU A 102 2.51 16.21 -8.90
N LEU A 103 2.46 15.36 -9.92
CA LEU A 103 3.64 14.78 -10.55
C LEU A 103 4.24 15.67 -11.66
N GLY A 104 3.55 16.71 -12.09
CA GLY A 104 3.92 17.46 -13.28
C GLY A 104 3.96 16.59 -14.53
N ALA A 105 3.16 15.52 -14.56
CA ALA A 105 3.14 14.55 -15.64
C ALA A 105 2.27 15.03 -16.83
N GLU A 106 2.55 14.51 -18.01
CA GLU A 106 1.71 14.71 -19.18
C GLU A 106 0.47 13.83 -19.15
N LYS A 107 0.60 12.62 -18.59
CA LYS A 107 -0.47 11.62 -18.53
C LYS A 107 -0.31 10.71 -17.31
N VAL A 108 -1.44 10.36 -16.70
CA VAL A 108 -1.53 9.35 -15.63
C VAL A 108 -2.70 8.41 -15.91
N THR A 109 -2.46 7.12 -15.82
CA THR A 109 -3.49 6.06 -15.96
C THR A 109 -3.35 5.03 -14.85
N ARG A 110 -4.35 4.16 -14.71
CA ARG A 110 -4.21 2.97 -13.87
C ARG A 110 -3.14 2.04 -14.43
N ALA A 111 -2.31 1.48 -13.57
CA ALA A 111 -1.36 0.46 -13.97
C ALA A 111 -2.09 -0.88 -14.23
N ARG A 112 -1.61 -1.64 -15.21
CA ARG A 112 -2.10 -2.99 -15.46
C ARG A 112 -1.68 -3.95 -14.34
N ALA A 113 -2.41 -5.04 -14.17
CA ALA A 113 -2.16 -6.03 -13.13
C ALA A 113 -0.74 -6.63 -13.19
N ASP A 114 -0.20 -6.86 -14.38
CA ASP A 114 1.17 -7.34 -14.57
C ASP A 114 2.21 -6.32 -14.12
N VAL A 115 1.99 -5.04 -14.38
CA VAL A 115 2.86 -3.94 -13.92
C VAL A 115 2.81 -3.81 -12.39
N VAL A 116 1.63 -3.92 -11.78
CA VAL A 116 1.49 -3.93 -10.31
C VAL A 116 2.30 -5.06 -9.70
N ARG A 117 2.20 -6.26 -10.21
CA ARG A 117 2.91 -7.43 -9.71
C ARG A 117 4.43 -7.29 -9.90
N GLU A 118 4.88 -6.82 -11.03
CA GLU A 118 6.31 -6.62 -11.32
C GLU A 118 6.92 -5.53 -10.43
N THR A 119 6.22 -4.41 -10.28
CA THR A 119 6.67 -3.27 -9.47
C THR A 119 6.71 -3.59 -7.99
N THR A 120 5.64 -4.17 -7.47
CA THR A 120 5.45 -4.34 -6.02
C THR A 120 5.92 -5.68 -5.50
N GLY A 121 5.84 -6.73 -6.29
CA GLY A 121 6.05 -8.13 -5.89
C GLY A 121 4.79 -8.75 -5.26
N TYR A 122 3.66 -8.06 -5.28
CA TYR A 122 2.39 -8.51 -4.72
C TYR A 122 1.29 -8.51 -5.79
N ALA A 123 0.27 -9.33 -5.59
CA ALA A 123 -0.93 -9.32 -6.42
C ALA A 123 -1.89 -8.20 -6.01
N ILE A 124 -2.69 -7.70 -6.96
CA ILE A 124 -3.79 -6.78 -6.67
C ILE A 124 -4.68 -7.36 -5.57
N GLY A 125 -5.09 -6.52 -4.63
CA GLY A 125 -5.84 -6.92 -3.43
C GLY A 125 -4.96 -7.22 -2.21
N GLY A 126 -3.66 -7.49 -2.41
CA GLY A 126 -2.71 -7.76 -1.33
C GLY A 126 -1.57 -6.74 -1.22
N VAL A 127 -1.56 -5.70 -2.04
CA VAL A 127 -0.47 -4.72 -2.08
C VAL A 127 -0.41 -3.91 -0.78
N PRO A 128 0.66 -4.04 0.02
CA PRO A 128 0.84 -3.24 1.22
C PRO A 128 1.32 -1.82 0.86
N PRO A 129 1.27 -0.87 1.81
CA PRO A 129 1.71 0.50 1.55
C PRO A 129 3.23 0.67 1.44
N PHE A 130 4.00 -0.33 1.80
CA PHE A 130 5.47 -0.35 1.73
C PHE A 130 5.97 -1.79 1.55
N GLY A 131 7.29 -1.96 1.42
CA GLY A 131 7.90 -3.28 1.21
C GLY A 131 7.80 -3.77 -0.24
N HIS A 132 7.74 -2.87 -1.18
CA HIS A 132 7.66 -3.19 -2.61
C HIS A 132 9.02 -3.59 -3.18
N ARG A 133 8.99 -4.42 -4.22
CA ARG A 133 10.19 -4.85 -4.94
C ARG A 133 10.94 -3.66 -5.55
N THR A 134 10.21 -2.74 -6.16
CA THR A 134 10.75 -1.52 -6.76
C THR A 134 10.27 -0.32 -5.97
N LYS A 135 11.21 0.53 -5.55
CA LYS A 135 10.86 1.78 -4.88
C LYS A 135 10.22 2.73 -5.87
N THR A 136 9.05 3.26 -5.52
CA THR A 136 8.30 4.22 -6.33
C THR A 136 8.18 5.56 -5.63
N ARG A 137 7.76 6.58 -6.36
CA ARG A 137 7.23 7.81 -5.76
C ARG A 137 5.92 7.45 -5.06
N VAL A 138 5.73 7.95 -3.84
CA VAL A 138 4.53 7.68 -3.04
C VAL A 138 3.81 8.99 -2.73
N LEU A 139 2.55 9.06 -3.13
CA LEU A 139 1.63 10.13 -2.76
C LEU A 139 0.60 9.57 -1.78
N ALA A 140 0.42 10.24 -0.65
CA ALA A 140 -0.55 9.83 0.37
C ALA A 140 -1.60 10.94 0.55
N ASP A 141 -2.86 10.59 0.37
CA ASP A 141 -3.93 11.57 0.54
C ASP A 141 -4.13 11.92 2.02
N ARG A 142 -4.31 13.21 2.31
CA ARG A 142 -4.50 13.71 3.68
C ARG A 142 -5.75 13.17 4.37
N SER A 143 -6.72 12.64 3.62
CA SER A 143 -7.90 11.99 4.20
C SER A 143 -7.57 10.84 5.13
N LEU A 144 -6.43 10.16 4.92
CA LEU A 144 -5.95 9.09 5.80
C LEU A 144 -5.71 9.56 7.23
N LEU A 145 -5.38 10.83 7.42
CA LEU A 145 -5.07 11.40 8.74
C LEU A 145 -6.31 11.64 9.61
N GLY A 146 -7.51 11.43 9.07
CA GLY A 146 -8.77 11.61 9.79
C GLY A 146 -9.07 10.53 10.84
N HIS A 147 -8.23 9.50 10.94
CA HIS A 147 -8.37 8.40 11.90
C HIS A 147 -7.09 8.21 12.70
N ASP A 148 -7.22 7.69 13.93
CA ASP A 148 -6.05 7.35 14.75
C ASP A 148 -5.38 6.07 14.26
N VAL A 149 -6.16 5.16 13.68
CA VAL A 149 -5.69 3.87 13.13
C VAL A 149 -6.35 3.62 11.78
N VAL A 150 -5.53 3.22 10.82
CA VAL A 150 -5.98 2.71 9.51
C VAL A 150 -5.51 1.27 9.32
N TRP A 151 -6.20 0.55 8.45
CA TRP A 151 -5.90 -0.84 8.13
C TRP A 151 -5.45 -0.98 6.68
N ALA A 152 -4.35 -1.65 6.46
CA ALA A 152 -3.79 -1.86 5.13
C ALA A 152 -3.51 -3.35 4.87
N ALA A 153 -3.42 -3.74 3.60
CA ALA A 153 -3.07 -5.09 3.20
C ALA A 153 -1.66 -5.46 3.65
N ALA A 154 -1.50 -6.69 4.11
CA ALA A 154 -0.24 -7.24 4.62
C ALA A 154 0.45 -8.19 3.62
N GLY A 155 0.21 -8.01 2.32
CA GLY A 155 0.85 -8.76 1.24
C GLY A 155 -0.05 -9.79 0.56
N THR A 156 -1.21 -10.10 1.13
CA THR A 156 -2.18 -11.04 0.55
C THR A 156 -3.61 -10.49 0.68
N PRO A 157 -4.57 -10.95 -0.14
CA PRO A 157 -5.98 -10.57 0.02
C PRO A 157 -6.63 -11.09 1.32
N TYR A 158 -5.92 -11.92 2.07
CA TYR A 158 -6.41 -12.54 3.31
C TYR A 158 -5.90 -11.85 4.57
N THR A 159 -4.96 -10.93 4.46
CA THR A 159 -4.25 -10.37 5.61
C THR A 159 -4.23 -8.86 5.60
N VAL A 160 -4.43 -8.27 6.77
CA VAL A 160 -4.38 -6.82 6.99
C VAL A 160 -3.65 -6.51 8.29
N PHE A 161 -3.15 -5.30 8.41
CA PHE A 161 -2.50 -4.82 9.63
C PHE A 161 -2.96 -3.41 9.98
N PRO A 162 -3.00 -3.07 11.29
CA PRO A 162 -3.34 -1.72 11.74
C PRO A 162 -2.07 -0.87 11.89
N MET A 163 -2.18 0.41 11.62
CA MET A 163 -1.11 1.37 11.89
C MET A 163 -1.67 2.78 12.00
N ALA A 164 -1.03 3.61 12.82
CA ALA A 164 -1.31 5.05 12.81
C ALA A 164 -0.97 5.62 11.41
N PRO A 165 -1.84 6.42 10.80
CA PRO A 165 -1.64 6.84 9.41
C PRO A 165 -0.36 7.65 9.18
N ARG A 166 0.09 8.45 10.14
CA ARG A 166 1.35 9.19 10.02
C ARG A 166 2.56 8.26 9.97
N ASP A 167 2.55 7.21 10.77
CA ASP A 167 3.61 6.19 10.78
C ASP A 167 3.61 5.41 9.47
N LEU A 168 2.42 5.03 8.99
CA LEU A 168 2.25 4.33 7.73
C LEU A 168 2.82 5.14 6.56
N VAL A 169 2.44 6.41 6.46
CA VAL A 169 2.95 7.32 5.42
C VAL A 169 4.47 7.49 5.54
N GLY A 170 4.99 7.61 6.76
CA GLY A 170 6.42 7.71 7.03
C GLY A 170 7.19 6.47 6.54
N HIS A 171 6.74 5.27 6.87
CA HIS A 171 7.34 4.01 6.42
C HIS A 171 7.25 3.83 4.90
N ALA A 172 6.19 4.31 4.29
CA ALA A 172 6.03 4.29 2.83
C ALA A 172 6.91 5.32 2.10
N GLY A 173 7.48 6.29 2.81
CA GLY A 173 8.20 7.41 2.22
C GLY A 173 7.28 8.34 1.43
N GLY A 174 6.02 8.47 1.87
CA GLY A 174 4.98 9.21 1.17
C GLY A 174 5.03 10.72 1.39
N THR A 175 4.58 11.45 0.37
CA THR A 175 4.30 12.87 0.45
C THR A 175 2.80 13.08 0.63
N LEU A 176 2.40 13.86 1.63
CA LEU A 176 0.99 14.20 1.85
C LEU A 176 0.49 15.15 0.78
N VAL A 177 -0.61 14.78 0.15
CA VAL A 177 -1.22 15.50 -0.97
C VAL A 177 -2.75 15.47 -0.86
N ASP A 178 -3.42 16.23 -1.70
CA ASP A 178 -4.87 16.24 -1.86
C ASP A 178 -5.21 15.78 -3.29
N VAL A 179 -5.41 14.49 -3.45
CA VAL A 179 -5.68 13.86 -4.77
C VAL A 179 -6.98 13.07 -4.79
N ARG A 180 -7.85 13.36 -3.86
CA ARG A 180 -9.17 12.74 -3.75
C ARG A 180 -10.16 13.41 -4.69
N GLU A 181 -11.01 12.60 -5.36
CA GLU A 181 -12.17 13.13 -6.06
C GLU A 181 -13.09 13.84 -5.05
N LEU A 182 -13.46 15.07 -5.38
CA LEU A 182 -14.49 15.78 -4.63
C LEU A 182 -15.84 15.31 -5.14
N THR A 183 -16.58 14.60 -4.30
CA THR A 183 -17.98 14.29 -4.55
C THR A 183 -18.80 15.56 -4.37
N ALA A 184 -19.40 15.97 -5.43
CA ALA A 184 -20.38 17.06 -5.37
C ALA A 184 -21.59 16.68 -4.52
#